data_2b8793a429260d245ad038ea3fb63a6e
#
_entry.id   2b8793a429260d245ad038ea3fb63a6e
#
_cell.length_a   1.000
_cell.length_b   1.000
_cell.length_c   1.000
_cell.angle_alpha   90.00
_cell.angle_beta   90.00
_cell.angle_gamma   90.00
#
_symmetry.space_group_name_H-M   'P 1'
#
loop_
_entity.id
_entity.type
_entity.pdbx_description
1 polymer ?
#
loop_
_entity_poly.entity_id
_entity_poly.type
_entity_poly.pdbx_seq_one_letter_code
_entity_poly.pdbx_strand_id
1 'polypeptide(L)'
;MIVGIIGSGGREHAICTKIKESSKISKIYCIPGNAGTNNIAENIDIKIDDFKSIKNFCIKNKIELLIVGPEKPLVNGIVDHFLDTNIKVFGPNKLASKLEGSKIFTKKLCKKYNIPTANFKILKNIKSATDFLLSCAYPLVIKADGLAAGKGVYICNSYDEGLIAAEEIFNGKFGKAKNLLVEEF
;
A
#
# COMPACT_ATOMS: atom_id res chain seq x y z
N MET A 1 27.44 3.94 -7.08
CA MET A 1 26.00 4.28 -7.23
C MET A 1 25.49 4.90 -5.94
N ILE A 2 24.76 6.01 -6.04
CA ILE A 2 24.06 6.63 -4.90
C ILE A 2 22.62 6.17 -4.91
N VAL A 3 22.14 5.66 -3.77
CA VAL A 3 20.79 5.06 -3.65
C VAL A 3 19.96 5.83 -2.61
N GLY A 4 18.70 6.09 -2.95
CA GLY A 4 17.68 6.56 -2.02
C GLY A 4 16.72 5.44 -1.65
N ILE A 5 16.29 5.38 -0.38
CA ILE A 5 15.29 4.44 0.12
C ILE A 5 14.17 5.23 0.75
N ILE A 6 12.95 5.08 0.24
CA ILE A 6 11.75 5.71 0.81
C ILE A 6 11.17 4.80 1.88
N GLY A 7 10.95 5.36 3.07
CA GLY A 7 10.28 4.70 4.18
C GLY A 7 11.08 4.73 5.47
N SER A 8 10.48 4.21 6.55
CA SER A 8 11.03 4.28 7.91
C SER A 8 10.83 2.99 8.72
N GLY A 9 10.36 1.92 8.08
CA GLY A 9 10.07 0.65 8.74
C GLY A 9 11.26 -0.30 8.82
N GLY A 10 11.04 -1.47 9.41
CA GLY A 10 12.01 -2.56 9.49
C GLY A 10 12.39 -3.12 8.12
N ARG A 11 11.47 -3.10 7.14
CA ARG A 11 11.72 -3.48 5.75
C ARG A 11 12.79 -2.60 5.12
N GLU A 12 12.65 -1.30 5.24
CA GLU A 12 13.60 -0.32 4.70
C GLU A 12 14.95 -0.41 5.39
N HIS A 13 14.97 -0.65 6.71
CA HIS A 13 16.22 -0.89 7.44
C HIS A 13 16.92 -2.17 6.94
N ALA A 14 16.20 -3.27 6.75
CA ALA A 14 16.77 -4.52 6.23
C ALA A 14 17.32 -4.34 4.80
N ILE A 15 16.58 -3.64 3.92
CA ILE A 15 17.04 -3.31 2.57
C ILE A 15 18.34 -2.47 2.63
N CYS A 16 18.34 -1.43 3.47
CA CYS A 16 19.50 -0.56 3.66
C CYS A 16 20.74 -1.33 4.12
N THR A 17 20.57 -2.21 5.11
CA THR A 17 21.64 -3.09 5.62
C THR A 17 22.18 -3.97 4.50
N LYS A 18 21.29 -4.60 3.74
CA LYS A 18 21.70 -5.53 2.68
C LYS A 18 22.43 -4.86 1.52
N ILE A 19 21.92 -3.73 1.03
CA ILE A 19 22.56 -3.06 -0.11
C ILE A 19 23.89 -2.41 0.24
N LYS A 20 24.11 -2.03 1.51
CA LYS A 20 25.40 -1.49 1.98
C LYS A 20 26.56 -2.48 1.81
N GLU A 21 26.29 -3.78 1.81
CA GLU A 21 27.33 -4.82 1.59
C GLU A 21 27.89 -4.79 0.15
N SER A 22 27.19 -4.14 -0.77
CA SER A 22 27.60 -4.12 -2.18
C SER A 22 28.70 -3.08 -2.44
N SER A 23 29.82 -3.50 -3.03
CA SER A 23 30.90 -2.61 -3.46
C SER A 23 30.48 -1.59 -4.54
N LYS A 24 29.31 -1.79 -5.17
CA LYS A 24 28.75 -0.85 -6.15
C LYS A 24 28.05 0.34 -5.52
N ILE A 25 27.76 0.30 -4.23
CA ILE A 25 27.05 1.36 -3.51
C ILE A 25 28.07 2.28 -2.83
N SER A 26 28.08 3.55 -3.22
CA SER A 26 28.96 4.56 -2.63
C SER A 26 28.29 5.35 -1.51
N LYS A 27 26.95 5.55 -1.58
CA LYS A 27 26.18 6.26 -0.55
C LYS A 27 24.73 5.82 -0.55
N ILE A 28 24.11 5.83 0.64
CA ILE A 28 22.70 5.52 0.85
C ILE A 28 22.05 6.68 1.61
N TYR A 29 20.88 7.12 1.13
CA TYR A 29 19.97 8.03 1.81
C TYR A 29 18.69 7.30 2.17
N CYS A 30 18.16 7.52 3.37
CA CYS A 30 16.84 7.02 3.79
C CYS A 30 15.89 8.19 4.01
N ILE A 31 14.65 8.11 3.47
CA ILE A 31 13.67 9.20 3.48
C ILE A 31 12.33 8.69 4.03
N PRO A 32 11.95 9.03 5.25
CA PRO A 32 12.71 9.77 6.24
C PRO A 32 13.77 8.92 6.97
N GLY A 33 13.73 7.58 6.88
CA GLY A 33 14.54 6.66 7.64
C GLY A 33 14.07 6.49 9.10
N ASN A 34 14.90 5.84 9.92
CA ASN A 34 14.65 5.58 11.33
C ASN A 34 15.99 5.53 12.11
N ALA A 35 15.92 5.28 13.43
CA ALA A 35 17.13 5.20 14.26
C ALA A 35 18.11 4.11 13.80
N GLY A 36 17.62 2.97 13.30
CA GLY A 36 18.48 1.89 12.79
C GLY A 36 19.17 2.28 11.48
N THR A 37 18.46 2.92 10.55
CA THR A 37 19.05 3.36 9.28
C THR A 37 20.08 4.47 9.47
N ASN A 38 19.97 5.28 10.52
CA ASN A 38 20.94 6.35 10.82
C ASN A 38 22.36 5.84 11.08
N ASN A 39 22.52 4.58 11.45
CA ASN A 39 23.84 3.96 11.67
C ASN A 39 24.52 3.50 10.37
N ILE A 40 23.78 3.41 9.28
CA ILE A 40 24.24 2.80 8.01
C ILE A 40 24.02 3.68 6.77
N ALA A 41 23.18 4.70 6.90
CA ALA A 41 22.82 5.64 5.83
C ALA A 41 22.62 7.03 6.42
N GLU A 42 22.41 8.02 5.57
CA GLU A 42 22.03 9.37 5.97
C GLU A 42 20.50 9.49 5.90
N ASN A 43 19.87 9.77 7.03
CA ASN A 43 18.43 10.01 7.11
C ASN A 43 18.08 11.44 6.71
N ILE A 44 17.04 11.60 5.90
CA ILE A 44 16.61 12.90 5.36
C ILE A 44 15.15 13.14 5.75
N ASP A 45 14.92 14.12 6.58
CA ASP A 45 13.59 14.45 7.10
C ASP A 45 12.69 15.10 6.01
N ILE A 46 12.20 14.25 5.10
CA ILE A 46 11.19 14.62 4.10
C ILE A 46 10.02 13.63 4.23
N LYS A 47 8.79 14.13 4.23
CA LYS A 47 7.59 13.30 4.29
C LYS A 47 7.47 12.44 3.02
N ILE A 48 7.08 11.18 3.18
CA ILE A 48 6.99 10.19 2.07
C ILE A 48 5.92 10.53 1.01
N ASP A 49 5.05 11.47 1.28
CA ASP A 49 4.01 11.97 0.37
C ASP A 49 4.38 13.32 -0.29
N ASP A 50 5.47 13.95 0.11
CA ASP A 50 6.01 15.15 -0.54
C ASP A 50 6.95 14.76 -1.70
N PHE A 51 6.35 14.30 -2.79
CA PHE A 51 7.08 13.84 -3.98
C PHE A 51 7.93 14.92 -4.63
N LYS A 52 7.51 16.19 -4.53
CA LYS A 52 8.28 17.33 -5.08
C LYS A 52 9.59 17.50 -4.35
N SER A 53 9.56 17.53 -3.01
CA SER A 53 10.77 17.67 -2.19
C SER A 53 11.69 16.45 -2.33
N ILE A 54 11.10 15.23 -2.37
CA ILE A 54 11.86 14.00 -2.62
C ILE A 54 12.59 14.07 -3.96
N LYS A 55 11.90 14.46 -5.03
CA LYS A 55 12.48 14.55 -6.38
C LYS A 55 13.60 15.58 -6.44
N ASN A 56 13.38 16.76 -5.88
CA ASN A 56 14.40 17.81 -5.82
C ASN A 56 15.64 17.35 -5.05
N PHE A 57 15.45 16.67 -3.90
CA PHE A 57 16.53 16.10 -3.12
C PHE A 57 17.31 15.05 -3.93
N CYS A 58 16.60 14.13 -4.60
CA CYS A 58 17.22 13.08 -5.41
C CYS A 58 18.07 13.66 -6.54
N ILE A 59 17.58 14.67 -7.25
CA ILE A 59 18.31 15.33 -8.34
C ILE A 59 19.54 16.06 -7.78
N LYS A 60 19.39 16.87 -6.73
CA LYS A 60 20.48 17.62 -6.11
C LYS A 60 21.61 16.71 -5.63
N ASN A 61 21.28 15.55 -5.06
CA ASN A 61 22.24 14.60 -4.50
C ASN A 61 22.65 13.49 -5.48
N LYS A 62 22.29 13.62 -6.77
CA LYS A 62 22.67 12.68 -7.85
C LYS A 62 22.31 11.23 -7.53
N ILE A 63 21.15 11.01 -6.93
CA ILE A 63 20.63 9.66 -6.67
C ILE A 63 20.35 9.01 -8.02
N GLU A 64 20.89 7.82 -8.22
CA GLU A 64 20.76 7.04 -9.46
C GLU A 64 19.62 6.00 -9.38
N LEU A 65 19.37 5.48 -8.17
CA LEU A 65 18.33 4.50 -7.89
C LEU A 65 17.54 4.91 -6.66
N LEU A 66 16.21 4.95 -6.77
CA LEU A 66 15.27 5.17 -5.67
C LEU A 66 14.49 3.90 -5.42
N ILE A 67 14.57 3.36 -4.20
CA ILE A 67 13.83 2.16 -3.77
C ILE A 67 12.67 2.63 -2.91
N VAL A 68 11.44 2.23 -3.26
CA VAL A 68 10.23 2.62 -2.51
C VAL A 68 9.75 1.43 -1.69
N GLY A 69 9.93 1.50 -0.37
CA GLY A 69 9.57 0.44 0.55
C GLY A 69 8.06 0.38 0.87
N PRO A 70 7.41 1.48 1.30
CA PRO A 70 6.00 1.46 1.67
C PRO A 70 5.07 1.54 0.45
N GLU A 71 3.90 0.95 0.58
CA GLU A 71 2.87 0.88 -0.47
C GLU A 71 2.18 2.22 -0.73
N LYS A 72 2.01 3.08 0.29
CA LYS A 72 1.30 4.35 0.17
C LYS A 72 1.86 5.29 -0.91
N PRO A 73 3.17 5.59 -0.94
CA PRO A 73 3.73 6.41 -2.02
C PRO A 73 3.60 5.76 -3.40
N LEU A 74 3.66 4.42 -3.51
CA LEU A 74 3.47 3.70 -4.78
C LEU A 74 2.05 3.89 -5.31
N VAL A 75 1.04 3.66 -4.46
CA VAL A 75 -0.39 3.86 -4.79
C VAL A 75 -0.68 5.31 -5.15
N ASN A 76 0.01 6.26 -4.53
CA ASN A 76 -0.11 7.69 -4.83
C ASN A 76 0.66 8.12 -6.10
N GLY A 77 1.52 7.24 -6.67
CA GLY A 77 2.15 7.45 -7.96
C GLY A 77 3.56 8.07 -7.91
N ILE A 78 4.33 7.81 -6.88
CA ILE A 78 5.71 8.29 -6.79
C ILE A 78 6.55 7.87 -8.00
N VAL A 79 6.38 6.63 -8.51
CA VAL A 79 7.12 6.14 -9.69
C VAL A 79 6.81 6.99 -10.91
N ASP A 80 5.53 7.29 -11.13
CA ASP A 80 5.08 8.11 -12.25
C ASP A 80 5.61 9.55 -12.15
N HIS A 81 5.81 10.05 -10.93
CA HIS A 81 6.35 11.39 -10.68
C HIS A 81 7.81 11.55 -11.10
N PHE A 82 8.55 10.47 -11.28
CA PHE A 82 9.96 10.45 -11.68
C PHE A 82 10.19 10.13 -13.15
N LEU A 83 9.14 9.92 -13.96
CA LEU A 83 9.25 9.53 -15.38
C LEU A 83 10.02 10.52 -16.25
N ASP A 84 10.05 11.80 -15.90
CA ASP A 84 10.79 12.87 -16.59
C ASP A 84 12.24 13.04 -16.07
N THR A 85 12.77 12.06 -15.32
CA THR A 85 14.12 12.06 -14.78
C THR A 85 14.91 10.85 -15.26
N ASN A 86 16.25 10.90 -15.10
CA ASN A 86 17.12 9.74 -15.33
C ASN A 86 17.23 8.83 -14.08
N ILE A 87 16.51 9.13 -12.98
CA ILE A 87 16.54 8.36 -11.75
C ILE A 87 15.70 7.11 -11.94
N LYS A 88 16.32 5.93 -11.76
CA LYS A 88 15.60 4.66 -11.78
C LYS A 88 14.82 4.50 -10.50
N VAL A 89 13.53 4.21 -10.58
CA VAL A 89 12.70 3.95 -9.40
C VAL A 89 12.32 2.48 -9.34
N PHE A 90 12.70 1.82 -8.25
CA PHE A 90 12.30 0.44 -7.99
C PHE A 90 10.96 0.42 -7.25
N GLY A 91 9.92 0.05 -7.97
CA GLY A 91 8.54 -0.04 -7.50
C GLY A 91 7.56 -0.06 -8.67
N PRO A 92 6.32 -0.56 -8.47
CA PRO A 92 5.28 -0.51 -9.48
C PRO A 92 4.79 0.94 -9.69
N ASN A 93 4.38 1.25 -10.92
CA ASN A 93 3.72 2.52 -11.22
C ASN A 93 2.33 2.59 -10.55
N LYS A 94 1.69 3.75 -10.60
CA LYS A 94 0.39 3.99 -9.95
C LYS A 94 -0.70 3.01 -10.39
N LEU A 95 -0.72 2.64 -11.68
CA LEU A 95 -1.71 1.70 -12.19
C LEU A 95 -1.49 0.29 -11.66
N ALA A 96 -0.25 -0.21 -11.69
CA ALA A 96 0.10 -1.52 -11.16
C ALA A 96 -0.05 -1.58 -9.62
N SER A 97 0.23 -0.48 -8.93
CA SER A 97 0.05 -0.36 -7.48
C SER A 97 -1.40 -0.50 -7.01
N LYS A 98 -2.39 -0.39 -7.92
CA LYS A 98 -3.79 -0.69 -7.60
C LYS A 98 -4.03 -2.13 -7.17
N LEU A 99 -3.15 -3.06 -7.54
CA LEU A 99 -3.22 -4.45 -7.09
C LEU A 99 -3.12 -4.56 -5.56
N GLU A 100 -2.35 -3.71 -4.93
CA GLU A 100 -2.26 -3.59 -3.47
C GLU A 100 -3.24 -2.54 -2.94
N GLY A 101 -3.37 -1.42 -3.64
CA GLY A 101 -4.13 -0.25 -3.21
C GLY A 101 -5.65 -0.40 -3.27
N SER A 102 -6.19 -1.40 -3.97
CA SER A 102 -7.64 -1.66 -4.05
C SER A 102 -7.93 -3.15 -4.19
N LYS A 103 -8.48 -3.72 -3.13
CA LYS A 103 -8.95 -5.12 -3.10
C LYS A 103 -9.99 -5.38 -4.18
N ILE A 104 -10.88 -4.41 -4.40
CA ILE A 104 -11.92 -4.48 -5.43
C ILE A 104 -11.31 -4.51 -6.84
N PHE A 105 -10.28 -3.70 -7.09
CA PHE A 105 -9.57 -3.73 -8.38
C PHE A 105 -8.96 -5.10 -8.63
N THR A 106 -8.27 -5.65 -7.64
CA THR A 106 -7.63 -6.98 -7.71
C THR A 106 -8.65 -8.07 -7.93
N LYS A 107 -9.77 -8.08 -7.20
CA LYS A 107 -10.85 -9.05 -7.39
C LYS A 107 -11.47 -8.99 -8.80
N LYS A 108 -11.72 -7.78 -9.31
CA LYS A 108 -12.22 -7.59 -10.68
C LYS A 108 -11.21 -8.09 -11.72
N LEU A 109 -9.91 -7.85 -11.50
CA LEU A 109 -8.85 -8.34 -12.37
C LEU A 109 -8.80 -9.87 -12.36
N CYS A 110 -8.83 -10.50 -11.17
CA CYS A 110 -8.88 -11.95 -11.03
C CYS A 110 -10.06 -12.54 -11.80
N LYS A 111 -11.26 -11.96 -11.63
CA LYS A 111 -12.47 -12.40 -12.37
C LYS A 111 -12.30 -12.24 -13.89
N LYS A 112 -11.72 -11.12 -14.35
CA LYS A 112 -11.52 -10.85 -15.77
C LYS A 112 -10.59 -11.86 -16.45
N TYR A 113 -9.56 -12.30 -15.74
CA TYR A 113 -8.51 -13.17 -16.28
C TYR A 113 -8.60 -14.60 -15.76
N ASN A 114 -9.71 -15.00 -15.14
CA ASN A 114 -9.93 -16.33 -14.57
C ASN A 114 -8.83 -16.76 -13.59
N ILE A 115 -8.29 -15.83 -12.82
CA ILE A 115 -7.33 -16.11 -11.76
C ILE A 115 -8.13 -16.61 -10.54
N PRO A 116 -7.77 -17.79 -9.96
CA PRO A 116 -8.46 -18.34 -8.80
C PRO A 116 -8.47 -17.34 -7.63
N THR A 117 -9.66 -17.11 -7.08
CA THR A 117 -9.87 -16.25 -5.92
C THR A 117 -11.22 -16.60 -5.28
N ALA A 118 -11.41 -16.35 -3.98
CA ALA A 118 -12.68 -16.54 -3.29
C ALA A 118 -13.79 -15.75 -3.99
N ASN A 119 -15.01 -16.32 -4.02
CA ASN A 119 -16.18 -15.60 -4.50
C ASN A 119 -16.39 -14.32 -3.70
N PHE A 120 -16.88 -13.27 -4.35
CA PHE A 120 -16.98 -11.97 -3.71
C PHE A 120 -18.17 -11.16 -4.16
N LYS A 121 -18.61 -10.26 -3.30
CA LYS A 121 -19.63 -9.25 -3.57
C LYS A 121 -19.12 -7.87 -3.18
N ILE A 122 -19.41 -6.87 -4.02
CA ILE A 122 -19.08 -5.46 -3.75
C ILE A 122 -20.36 -4.75 -3.33
N LEU A 123 -20.34 -4.11 -2.16
CA LEU A 123 -21.47 -3.41 -1.57
C LEU A 123 -21.13 -1.93 -1.45
N LYS A 124 -22.08 -1.05 -1.80
CA LYS A 124 -21.82 0.39 -2.00
C LYS A 124 -22.31 1.27 -0.84
N ASN A 125 -23.12 0.72 0.04
CA ASN A 125 -23.70 1.43 1.18
C ASN A 125 -24.21 0.43 2.22
N ILE A 126 -24.53 0.94 3.41
CA ILE A 126 -24.99 0.12 4.53
C ILE A 126 -26.26 -0.64 4.21
N LYS A 127 -27.22 -0.03 3.50
CA LYS A 127 -28.48 -0.72 3.12
C LYS A 127 -28.18 -1.96 2.27
N SER A 128 -27.37 -1.83 1.22
CA SER A 128 -27.01 -2.98 0.39
C SER A 128 -26.19 -4.03 1.15
N ALA A 129 -25.45 -3.63 2.18
CA ALA A 129 -24.73 -4.55 3.06
C ALA A 129 -25.71 -5.31 3.95
N THR A 130 -26.63 -4.63 4.61
CA THR A 130 -27.68 -5.25 5.45
C THR A 130 -28.48 -6.29 4.67
N ASP A 131 -29.03 -5.90 3.50
CA ASP A 131 -29.85 -6.77 2.66
C ASP A 131 -29.07 -8.03 2.22
N PHE A 132 -27.79 -7.88 1.88
CA PHE A 132 -26.94 -8.99 1.45
C PHE A 132 -26.58 -9.92 2.62
N LEU A 133 -26.16 -9.37 3.76
CA LEU A 133 -25.71 -10.13 4.93
C LEU A 133 -26.83 -10.98 5.54
N LEU A 134 -28.11 -10.55 5.44
CA LEU A 134 -29.28 -11.35 5.87
C LEU A 134 -29.44 -12.67 5.10
N SER A 135 -28.94 -12.74 3.87
CA SER A 135 -29.10 -13.91 2.98
C SER A 135 -27.85 -14.77 2.85
N CYS A 136 -26.74 -14.41 3.53
CA CYS A 136 -25.48 -15.11 3.41
C CYS A 136 -25.34 -16.30 4.36
N ALA A 137 -24.55 -17.28 3.93
CA ALA A 137 -23.98 -18.28 4.83
C ALA A 137 -22.75 -17.68 5.57
N TYR A 138 -22.52 -18.14 6.78
CA TYR A 138 -21.39 -17.76 7.63
C TYR A 138 -20.48 -18.96 7.90
N PRO A 139 -19.16 -18.79 8.14
CA PRO A 139 -18.46 -17.51 8.22
C PRO A 139 -18.22 -16.85 6.86
N LEU A 140 -18.01 -15.53 6.89
CA LEU A 140 -17.62 -14.73 5.73
C LEU A 140 -16.55 -13.68 6.09
N VAL A 141 -15.90 -13.11 5.07
CA VAL A 141 -14.86 -12.10 5.28
C VAL A 141 -15.30 -10.76 4.71
N ILE A 142 -15.31 -9.74 5.55
CA ILE A 142 -15.61 -8.35 5.17
C ILE A 142 -14.33 -7.55 5.13
N LYS A 143 -14.11 -6.82 4.04
CA LYS A 143 -12.88 -6.05 3.83
C LYS A 143 -13.20 -4.61 3.40
N ALA A 144 -12.55 -3.65 4.06
CA ALA A 144 -12.51 -2.28 3.57
C ALA A 144 -11.68 -2.21 2.28
N ASP A 145 -12.14 -1.49 1.26
CA ASP A 145 -11.35 -1.21 0.07
C ASP A 145 -10.32 -0.13 0.36
N GLY A 146 -9.13 -0.28 -0.20
CA GLY A 146 -8.01 0.63 0.03
C GLY A 146 -6.95 0.11 1.01
N LEU A 147 -5.96 0.97 1.28
CA LEU A 147 -4.91 0.69 2.25
C LEU A 147 -5.44 0.86 3.67
N ALA A 148 -5.42 -0.19 4.46
CA ALA A 148 -5.92 -0.21 5.84
C ALA A 148 -4.87 -0.70 6.86
N ALA A 149 -3.60 -0.73 6.47
CA ALA A 149 -2.46 -1.17 7.31
C ALA A 149 -2.72 -2.52 8.02
N GLY A 150 -3.32 -3.48 7.30
CA GLY A 150 -3.65 -4.80 7.82
C GLY A 150 -4.86 -4.88 8.75
N LYS A 151 -5.56 -3.76 9.02
CA LYS A 151 -6.64 -3.70 10.03
C LYS A 151 -8.05 -3.72 9.45
N GLY A 152 -8.22 -3.56 8.14
CA GLY A 152 -9.52 -3.45 7.48
C GLY A 152 -10.11 -4.79 7.00
N VAL A 153 -9.89 -5.89 7.73
CA VAL A 153 -10.38 -7.24 7.42
C VAL A 153 -11.06 -7.82 8.66
N TYR A 154 -12.30 -8.25 8.50
CA TYR A 154 -13.12 -8.89 9.53
C TYR A 154 -13.53 -10.27 9.09
N ILE A 155 -13.33 -11.26 9.93
CA ILE A 155 -13.93 -12.59 9.81
C ILE A 155 -15.20 -12.55 10.66
N CYS A 156 -16.36 -12.74 10.02
CA CYS A 156 -17.66 -12.61 10.67
C CYS A 156 -18.33 -13.96 10.71
N ASN A 157 -18.74 -14.41 11.89
CA ASN A 157 -19.39 -15.70 12.11
C ASN A 157 -20.92 -15.58 12.20
N SER A 158 -21.45 -14.35 12.22
CA SER A 158 -22.87 -14.05 12.30
C SER A 158 -23.24 -12.79 11.53
N TYR A 159 -24.55 -12.62 11.33
CA TYR A 159 -25.13 -11.39 10.76
C TYR A 159 -24.74 -10.15 11.57
N ASP A 160 -24.85 -10.22 12.89
CA ASP A 160 -24.56 -9.08 13.78
C ASP A 160 -23.11 -8.63 13.68
N GLU A 161 -22.16 -9.60 13.67
CA GLU A 161 -20.73 -9.28 13.46
C GLU A 161 -20.50 -8.65 12.07
N GLY A 162 -21.17 -9.16 11.05
CA GLY A 162 -21.10 -8.63 9.69
C GLY A 162 -21.66 -7.21 9.59
N LEU A 163 -22.76 -6.92 10.26
CA LEU A 163 -23.38 -5.59 10.26
C LEU A 163 -22.48 -4.57 10.97
N ILE A 164 -21.95 -4.91 12.15
CA ILE A 164 -21.01 -4.06 12.88
C ILE A 164 -19.78 -3.75 12.02
N ALA A 165 -19.19 -4.75 11.37
CA ALA A 165 -18.04 -4.55 10.49
C ALA A 165 -18.37 -3.62 9.31
N ALA A 166 -19.55 -3.77 8.71
CA ALA A 166 -19.99 -2.92 7.61
C ALA A 166 -20.20 -1.47 8.05
N GLU A 167 -20.82 -1.24 9.21
CA GLU A 167 -21.03 0.08 9.79
C GLU A 167 -19.68 0.77 10.11
N GLU A 168 -18.75 0.09 10.75
CA GLU A 168 -17.42 0.62 11.06
C GLU A 168 -16.67 1.06 9.80
N ILE A 169 -16.75 0.26 8.72
CA ILE A 169 -16.10 0.58 7.45
C ILE A 169 -16.75 1.79 6.79
N PHE A 170 -18.08 1.82 6.67
CA PHE A 170 -18.78 2.95 6.03
C PHE A 170 -18.72 4.23 6.85
N ASN A 171 -18.62 4.13 8.18
CA ASN A 171 -18.39 5.27 9.09
C ASN A 171 -16.93 5.79 9.04
N GLY A 172 -16.05 5.17 8.24
CA GLY A 172 -14.74 5.71 7.95
C GLY A 172 -13.63 5.30 8.91
N LYS A 173 -13.78 4.22 9.69
CA LYS A 173 -12.75 3.69 10.60
C LYS A 173 -11.40 3.46 9.89
N PHE A 174 -11.41 3.14 8.59
CA PHE A 174 -10.22 2.91 7.76
C PHE A 174 -10.07 3.96 6.64
N GLY A 175 -10.60 5.16 6.85
CA GLY A 175 -10.71 6.21 5.84
C GLY A 175 -12.05 6.16 5.10
N LYS A 176 -12.27 7.10 4.17
CA LYS A 176 -13.53 7.18 3.42
C LYS A 176 -13.65 6.01 2.43
N ALA A 177 -14.13 4.88 2.90
CA ALA A 177 -14.44 3.73 2.05
C ALA A 177 -15.73 4.02 1.25
N LYS A 178 -15.63 3.99 -0.10
CA LYS A 178 -16.80 4.12 -0.98
C LYS A 178 -17.51 2.78 -1.19
N ASN A 179 -16.84 1.69 -0.91
CA ASN A 179 -17.33 0.33 -1.12
C ASN A 179 -16.76 -0.59 -0.04
N LEU A 180 -17.48 -1.66 0.16
CA LEU A 180 -17.13 -2.77 1.02
C LEU A 180 -17.05 -4.03 0.16
N LEU A 181 -16.09 -4.89 0.44
CA LEU A 181 -15.92 -6.20 -0.20
C LEU A 181 -16.31 -7.28 0.79
N VAL A 182 -17.20 -8.19 0.39
CA VAL A 182 -17.51 -9.42 1.12
C VAL A 182 -16.97 -10.60 0.32
N GLU A 183 -16.33 -11.54 0.99
CA GLU A 183 -15.75 -12.75 0.41
C GLU A 183 -16.21 -13.99 1.19
N GLU A 184 -16.22 -15.13 0.52
CA GLU A 184 -16.28 -16.44 1.18
C GLU A 184 -15.06 -16.60 2.10
N PHE A 185 -15.29 -17.29 3.23
CA PHE A 185 -14.21 -17.63 4.18
C PHE A 185 -13.42 -18.85 3.71
#